data_3d674793c56316aab651798987fe49d8
#
_entry.id   3d674793c56316aab651798987fe49d8
#
_cell.length_a   1.000
_cell.length_b   1.000
_cell.length_c   1.000
_cell.angle_alpha   90.00
_cell.angle_beta   90.00
_cell.angle_gamma   90.00
#
_symmetry.space_group_name_H-M   'P 1'
#
loop_
_entity.id
_entity.type
_entity.pdbx_description
1 polymer ?
#
loop_
_entity_poly.entity_id
_entity_poly.type
_entity_poly.pdbx_seq_one_letter_code
_entity_poly.pdbx_strand_id
1 'polypeptide(L)'
;MLFGKKNCTHCGSDYDVVEATCPACKCRDENFETLGIPKNILWLPTWKQLVCFAIGLIGLNLISLVAELFFGDYADIHPVTYIMAVNLARYVLCAIAIACILIHDYHKFPPFLKKWQPWVIGIGFAAALLTSSMIYSNIINLFHPTTANDNQQAINALMNSYPITSIFLLGFLGPIVEEFTYRVGLYSFFRRINKYAAYALTLVIFGLIHFNFFAKGDDMINELLNLPNYMISGFLLTLAYEKFGITCAVTAHIGNNLYGVVVTILYNLFKQYVGG
;
A
#
# COMPACT_ATOMS: atom_id res chain seq x y z
N MET A 1 21.23 -3.80 -13.74
CA MET A 1 20.33 -2.63 -13.59
C MET A 1 19.39 -2.57 -14.79
N LEU A 2 18.09 -2.35 -14.55
CA LEU A 2 17.05 -2.30 -15.59
C LEU A 2 16.68 -0.85 -15.92
N PHE A 3 17.66 0.01 -16.14
CA PHE A 3 17.46 1.40 -16.56
C PHE A 3 17.95 1.61 -17.99
N GLY A 4 17.37 2.55 -18.69
CA GLY A 4 17.78 2.99 -20.01
C GLY A 4 16.80 2.56 -21.10
N LYS A 5 17.18 2.94 -22.33
CA LYS A 5 16.46 2.58 -23.55
C LYS A 5 17.22 1.48 -24.28
N LYS A 6 16.49 0.67 -25.04
CA LYS A 6 17.01 -0.28 -26.02
C LYS A 6 16.44 0.07 -27.40
N ASN A 7 17.19 -0.23 -28.42
CA ASN A 7 16.79 -0.02 -29.82
C ASN A 7 15.99 -1.22 -30.33
N CYS A 8 14.88 -0.97 -31.02
CA CYS A 8 14.08 -2.02 -31.62
C CYS A 8 14.78 -2.59 -32.86
N THR A 9 15.09 -3.86 -32.87
CA THR A 9 15.75 -4.55 -33.99
C THR A 9 14.90 -4.56 -35.27
N HIS A 10 13.58 -4.32 -35.16
CA HIS A 10 12.64 -4.36 -36.29
C HIS A 10 12.38 -2.98 -36.91
N CYS A 11 12.22 -1.91 -36.11
CA CYS A 11 11.87 -0.58 -36.62
C CYS A 11 12.85 0.53 -36.22
N GLY A 12 13.89 0.23 -35.46
CA GLY A 12 14.91 1.20 -35.04
C GLY A 12 14.49 2.18 -33.96
N SER A 13 13.23 2.12 -33.46
CA SER A 13 12.76 3.04 -32.42
C SER A 13 13.34 2.69 -31.06
N ASP A 14 13.70 3.71 -30.29
CA ASP A 14 14.14 3.56 -28.90
C ASP A 14 12.95 3.41 -27.94
N TYR A 15 13.03 2.45 -27.02
CA TYR A 15 12.02 2.22 -25.99
C TYR A 15 12.63 1.69 -24.69
N ASP A 16 11.87 1.75 -23.58
CA ASP A 16 12.38 1.38 -22.26
C ASP A 16 12.80 -0.10 -22.22
N VAL A 17 13.94 -0.39 -21.61
CA VAL A 17 14.50 -1.74 -21.48
C VAL A 17 13.54 -2.74 -20.82
N VAL A 18 12.63 -2.27 -19.95
CA VAL A 18 11.64 -3.10 -19.26
C VAL A 18 10.36 -3.38 -20.08
N GLU A 19 10.23 -2.84 -21.28
CA GLU A 19 9.09 -3.14 -22.15
C GLU A 19 9.34 -4.42 -22.95
N ALA A 20 8.38 -5.35 -22.89
CA ALA A 20 8.46 -6.62 -23.63
C ALA A 20 8.18 -6.47 -25.14
N THR A 21 7.56 -5.36 -25.53
CA THR A 21 7.18 -5.06 -26.91
C THR A 21 7.51 -3.61 -27.24
N CYS A 22 8.01 -3.40 -28.45
CA CYS A 22 8.24 -2.07 -28.97
C CYS A 22 6.91 -1.31 -29.10
N PRO A 23 6.75 -0.13 -28.47
CA PRO A 23 5.50 0.63 -28.56
C PRO A 23 5.20 1.16 -29.96
N ALA A 24 6.22 1.37 -30.81
CA ALA A 24 6.07 1.87 -32.16
C ALA A 24 5.55 0.81 -33.15
N CYS A 25 6.20 -0.36 -33.22
CA CYS A 25 5.85 -1.40 -34.22
C CYS A 25 5.14 -2.61 -33.62
N LYS A 26 4.96 -2.67 -32.29
CA LYS A 26 4.35 -3.78 -31.54
C LYS A 26 5.11 -5.13 -31.64
N CYS A 27 6.31 -5.14 -32.20
CA CYS A 27 7.14 -6.34 -32.24
C CYS A 27 7.64 -6.68 -30.83
N ARG A 28 7.61 -7.98 -30.49
CA ARG A 28 8.13 -8.49 -29.21
C ARG A 28 9.66 -8.48 -29.23
N ASP A 29 10.25 -8.13 -28.11
CA ASP A 29 11.68 -8.25 -27.89
C ASP A 29 12.05 -9.71 -27.61
N GLU A 30 12.81 -10.32 -28.49
CA GLU A 30 13.26 -11.70 -28.37
C GLU A 30 14.18 -11.93 -27.15
N ASN A 31 14.90 -10.90 -26.73
CA ASN A 31 15.83 -10.96 -25.60
C ASN A 31 15.19 -10.58 -24.26
N PHE A 32 13.90 -10.25 -24.23
CA PHE A 32 13.24 -9.76 -23.01
C PHE A 32 13.35 -10.75 -21.82
N GLU A 33 13.22 -12.05 -22.08
CA GLU A 33 13.28 -13.09 -21.05
C GLU A 33 14.70 -13.31 -20.50
N THR A 34 15.72 -13.09 -21.35
CA THR A 34 17.13 -13.22 -20.95
C THR A 34 17.60 -12.11 -20.02
N LEU A 35 16.89 -10.99 -20.00
CA LEU A 35 17.14 -9.88 -19.07
C LEU A 35 16.69 -10.17 -17.63
N GLY A 36 16.03 -11.29 -17.35
CA GLY A 36 15.53 -11.66 -16.02
C GLY A 36 14.45 -10.70 -15.47
N ILE A 37 13.70 -10.06 -16.37
CA ILE A 37 12.65 -9.12 -16.00
C ILE A 37 11.40 -9.89 -15.53
N PRO A 38 10.92 -9.69 -14.29
CA PRO A 38 9.71 -10.37 -13.79
C PRO A 38 8.46 -9.96 -14.58
N LYS A 39 7.76 -10.96 -15.14
CA LYS A 39 6.54 -10.73 -15.95
C LYS A 39 5.33 -10.23 -15.15
N ASN A 40 5.35 -10.47 -13.83
CA ASN A 40 4.22 -10.15 -12.95
C ASN A 40 4.29 -8.72 -12.41
N ILE A 41 5.42 -8.04 -12.52
CA ILE A 41 5.58 -6.66 -12.07
C ILE A 41 4.96 -5.71 -13.10
N LEU A 42 4.17 -4.74 -12.62
CA LEU A 42 3.68 -3.64 -13.46
C LEU A 42 4.83 -2.66 -13.71
N TRP A 43 5.50 -2.82 -14.84
CA TRP A 43 6.57 -1.92 -15.23
C TRP A 43 6.04 -0.64 -15.86
N LEU A 44 6.32 0.49 -15.20
CA LEU A 44 6.03 1.85 -15.68
C LEU A 44 7.35 2.57 -15.99
N PRO A 45 7.33 3.65 -16.78
CA PRO A 45 8.49 4.55 -16.92
C PRO A 45 8.99 4.98 -15.53
N THR A 46 10.32 5.05 -15.37
CA THR A 46 10.97 5.31 -14.08
C THR A 46 10.42 6.54 -13.36
N TRP A 47 10.21 7.64 -14.11
CA TRP A 47 9.66 8.86 -13.55
C TRP A 47 8.25 8.68 -12.99
N LYS A 48 7.39 7.86 -13.62
CA LYS A 48 6.04 7.56 -13.11
C LYS A 48 6.09 6.75 -11.82
N GLN A 49 7.03 5.81 -11.70
CA GLN A 49 7.26 5.06 -10.47
C GLN A 49 7.65 6.01 -9.32
N LEU A 50 8.59 6.92 -9.56
CA LEU A 50 9.00 7.91 -8.57
C LEU A 50 7.87 8.87 -8.21
N VAL A 51 7.07 9.32 -9.18
CA VAL A 51 5.93 10.22 -8.94
C VAL A 51 4.83 9.50 -8.16
N CYS A 52 4.49 8.24 -8.47
CA CYS A 52 3.54 7.46 -7.66
C CYS A 52 4.01 7.33 -6.20
N PHE A 53 5.30 7.06 -6.00
CA PHE A 53 5.88 7.01 -4.65
C PHE A 53 5.82 8.37 -3.94
N ALA A 54 6.18 9.45 -4.64
CA ALA A 54 6.15 10.81 -4.06
C ALA A 54 4.72 11.26 -3.73
N ILE A 55 3.73 10.97 -4.57
CA ILE A 55 2.32 11.28 -4.30
C ILE A 55 1.87 10.58 -3.01
N GLY A 56 2.15 9.29 -2.85
CA GLY A 56 1.73 8.56 -1.66
C GLY A 56 2.52 8.94 -0.41
N LEU A 57 3.85 9.15 -0.49
CA LEU A 57 4.65 9.48 0.69
C LEU A 57 4.54 10.96 1.05
N ILE A 58 4.78 11.85 0.09
CA ILE A 58 4.82 13.30 0.33
C ILE A 58 3.41 13.89 0.26
N GLY A 59 2.61 13.49 -0.72
CA GLY A 59 1.27 14.04 -0.95
C GLY A 59 0.34 13.80 0.22
N LEU A 60 0.30 12.58 0.77
CA LEU A 60 -0.51 12.28 1.96
C LEU A 60 -0.13 13.18 3.15
N ASN A 61 1.15 13.37 3.42
CA ASN A 61 1.63 14.21 4.51
C ASN A 61 1.42 15.70 4.25
N LEU A 62 1.63 16.16 3.01
CA LEU A 62 1.44 17.56 2.63
C LEU A 62 -0.03 17.97 2.78
N ILE A 63 -0.98 17.12 2.36
CA ILE A 63 -2.42 17.40 2.51
C ILE A 63 -2.77 17.51 4.00
N SER A 64 -2.21 16.66 4.87
CA SER A 64 -2.42 16.76 6.31
C SER A 64 -1.87 18.05 6.89
N LEU A 65 -0.66 18.45 6.49
CA LEU A 65 -0.05 19.70 6.94
C LEU A 65 -0.87 20.92 6.51
N VAL A 66 -1.34 20.95 5.26
CA VAL A 66 -2.20 22.03 4.76
C VAL A 66 -3.53 22.05 5.53
N ALA A 67 -4.14 20.91 5.78
CA ALA A 67 -5.37 20.83 6.56
C ALA A 67 -5.16 21.35 8.00
N GLU A 68 -4.06 21.02 8.65
CA GLU A 68 -3.72 21.50 9.98
C GLU A 68 -3.56 23.03 10.00
N LEU A 69 -2.87 23.61 9.02
CA LEU A 69 -2.65 25.05 8.93
C LEU A 69 -3.95 25.86 8.76
N PHE A 70 -4.96 25.29 8.08
CA PHE A 70 -6.21 26.01 7.79
C PHE A 70 -7.38 25.63 8.72
N PHE A 71 -7.34 24.46 9.33
CA PHE A 71 -8.45 23.87 10.07
C PHE A 71 -8.05 23.31 11.44
N GLY A 72 -6.87 23.67 11.96
CA GLY A 72 -6.38 23.19 13.26
C GLY A 72 -7.34 23.49 14.40
N ASP A 73 -7.90 24.72 14.46
CA ASP A 73 -8.90 25.09 15.48
C ASP A 73 -10.16 24.20 15.45
N TYR A 74 -10.56 23.72 14.26
CA TYR A 74 -11.67 22.78 14.13
C TYR A 74 -11.30 21.39 14.65
N ALA A 75 -10.04 21.00 14.54
CA ALA A 75 -9.54 19.73 15.07
C ALA A 75 -9.64 19.66 16.59
N ASP A 76 -9.42 20.76 17.30
CA ASP A 76 -9.53 20.84 18.77
C ASP A 76 -10.97 20.61 19.25
N ILE A 77 -11.97 21.06 18.47
CA ILE A 77 -13.39 20.94 18.82
C ILE A 77 -13.99 19.62 18.35
N HIS A 78 -13.57 19.14 17.17
CA HIS A 78 -14.15 17.97 16.50
C HIS A 78 -13.07 17.00 15.99
N PRO A 79 -12.22 16.42 16.86
CA PRO A 79 -11.01 15.69 16.45
C PRO A 79 -11.29 14.51 15.52
N VAL A 80 -12.29 13.68 15.83
CA VAL A 80 -12.58 12.48 15.01
C VAL A 80 -13.14 12.84 13.64
N THR A 81 -14.02 13.88 13.59
CA THR A 81 -14.56 14.38 12.30
C THR A 81 -13.46 14.98 11.44
N TYR A 82 -12.55 15.75 12.05
CA TYR A 82 -11.38 16.31 11.38
C TYR A 82 -10.50 15.20 10.81
N ILE A 83 -10.12 14.21 11.62
CA ILE A 83 -9.30 13.08 11.19
C ILE A 83 -9.97 12.34 10.03
N MET A 84 -11.29 12.11 10.06
CA MET A 84 -12.02 11.46 8.98
C MET A 84 -11.98 12.29 7.69
N ALA A 85 -12.28 13.58 7.76
CA ALA A 85 -12.31 14.49 6.62
C ALA A 85 -10.92 14.59 5.97
N VAL A 86 -9.87 14.74 6.78
CA VAL A 86 -8.48 14.82 6.31
C VAL A 86 -8.05 13.52 5.65
N ASN A 87 -8.33 12.37 6.24
CA ASN A 87 -7.99 11.07 5.64
C ASN A 87 -8.75 10.84 4.33
N LEU A 88 -10.04 11.19 4.27
CA LEU A 88 -10.81 11.10 3.03
C LEU A 88 -10.20 11.98 1.94
N ALA A 89 -9.90 13.25 2.25
CA ALA A 89 -9.26 14.16 1.31
C ALA A 89 -7.89 13.64 0.83
N ARG A 90 -7.03 13.18 1.75
CA ARG A 90 -5.70 12.63 1.44
C ARG A 90 -5.78 11.49 0.44
N TYR A 91 -6.55 10.46 0.75
CA TYR A 91 -6.61 9.25 -0.08
C TYR A 91 -7.34 9.49 -1.39
N VAL A 92 -8.42 10.29 -1.40
CA VAL A 92 -9.14 10.62 -2.65
C VAL A 92 -8.25 11.45 -3.58
N LEU A 93 -7.61 12.49 -3.09
CA LEU A 93 -6.74 13.34 -3.92
C LEU A 93 -5.51 12.59 -4.43
N CYS A 94 -4.88 11.76 -3.58
CA CYS A 94 -3.77 10.92 -4.03
C CYS A 94 -4.22 9.85 -5.04
N ALA A 95 -5.38 9.24 -4.87
CA ALA A 95 -5.93 8.29 -5.84
C ALA A 95 -6.19 8.96 -7.20
N ILE A 96 -6.78 10.16 -7.21
CA ILE A 96 -7.00 10.94 -8.43
C ILE A 96 -5.66 11.30 -9.08
N ALA A 97 -4.69 11.78 -8.32
CA ALA A 97 -3.38 12.13 -8.85
C ALA A 97 -2.66 10.93 -9.47
N ILE A 98 -2.67 9.76 -8.80
CA ILE A 98 -2.11 8.51 -9.33
C ILE A 98 -2.85 8.11 -10.60
N ALA A 99 -4.19 8.16 -10.63
CA ALA A 99 -4.99 7.82 -11.79
C ALA A 99 -4.67 8.74 -12.99
N CYS A 100 -4.52 10.06 -12.76
CA CYS A 100 -4.13 11.02 -13.80
C CYS A 100 -2.74 10.72 -14.38
N ILE A 101 -1.76 10.39 -13.54
CA ILE A 101 -0.40 10.01 -13.99
C ILE A 101 -0.42 8.73 -14.82
N LEU A 102 -1.31 7.78 -14.48
CA LEU A 102 -1.39 6.46 -15.10
C LEU A 102 -2.40 6.36 -16.25
N ILE A 103 -3.15 7.42 -16.54
CA ILE A 103 -4.24 7.38 -17.53
C ILE A 103 -3.79 6.89 -18.91
N HIS A 104 -2.58 7.24 -19.34
CA HIS A 104 -2.03 6.77 -20.61
C HIS A 104 -1.47 5.35 -20.58
N ASP A 105 -1.33 4.75 -19.37
CA ASP A 105 -0.88 3.37 -19.18
C ASP A 105 -2.05 2.40 -18.90
N TYR A 106 -3.31 2.85 -19.03
CA TYR A 106 -4.49 2.03 -18.75
C TYR A 106 -4.47 0.68 -19.47
N HIS A 107 -3.87 0.62 -20.66
CA HIS A 107 -3.73 -0.58 -21.47
C HIS A 107 -2.83 -1.67 -20.84
N LYS A 108 -2.01 -1.31 -19.84
CA LYS A 108 -1.14 -2.25 -19.12
C LYS A 108 -1.88 -3.04 -18.03
N PHE A 109 -3.05 -2.56 -17.59
CA PHE A 109 -3.80 -3.16 -16.49
C PHE A 109 -4.64 -4.40 -16.85
N PRO A 110 -5.32 -4.47 -18.03
CA PRO A 110 -6.19 -5.60 -18.36
C PRO A 110 -5.55 -6.99 -18.21
N PRO A 111 -4.25 -7.22 -18.54
CA PRO A 111 -3.61 -8.51 -18.33
C PRO A 111 -3.58 -8.96 -16.88
N PHE A 112 -3.50 -8.02 -15.93
CA PHE A 112 -3.49 -8.30 -14.50
C PHE A 112 -4.90 -8.54 -13.93
N LEU A 113 -5.92 -7.87 -14.49
CA LEU A 113 -7.29 -7.95 -14.01
C LEU A 113 -8.06 -9.17 -14.57
N LYS A 114 -7.75 -9.61 -15.79
CA LYS A 114 -8.47 -10.69 -16.48
C LYS A 114 -8.20 -12.09 -15.93
N LYS A 115 -7.06 -12.29 -15.27
CA LYS A 115 -6.70 -13.59 -14.69
C LYS A 115 -7.33 -13.74 -13.30
N TRP A 116 -8.03 -14.83 -13.05
CA TRP A 116 -8.67 -15.09 -11.76
C TRP A 116 -7.69 -15.55 -10.67
N GLN A 117 -6.58 -16.21 -11.06
CA GLN A 117 -5.61 -16.78 -10.12
C GLN A 117 -5.02 -15.73 -9.16
N PRO A 118 -4.56 -14.53 -9.57
CA PRO A 118 -4.05 -13.51 -8.65
C PRO A 118 -5.08 -13.07 -7.60
N TRP A 119 -6.38 -13.07 -7.94
CA TRP A 119 -7.44 -12.73 -6.98
C TRP A 119 -7.55 -13.78 -5.88
N VAL A 120 -7.61 -15.08 -6.26
CA VAL A 120 -7.70 -16.18 -5.28
C VAL A 120 -6.43 -16.29 -4.44
N ILE A 121 -5.25 -16.18 -5.06
CA ILE A 121 -3.98 -16.19 -4.33
C ILE A 121 -3.89 -14.99 -3.39
N GLY A 122 -4.41 -13.82 -3.80
CA GLY A 122 -4.50 -12.63 -2.95
C GLY A 122 -5.33 -12.86 -1.68
N ILE A 123 -6.45 -13.59 -1.77
CA ILE A 123 -7.22 -14.00 -0.58
C ILE A 123 -6.37 -14.89 0.34
N GLY A 124 -5.57 -15.80 -0.23
CA GLY A 124 -4.61 -16.60 0.55
C GLY A 124 -3.56 -15.74 1.26
N PHE A 125 -3.03 -14.72 0.59
CA PHE A 125 -2.12 -13.75 1.21
C PHE A 125 -2.81 -12.89 2.27
N ALA A 126 -4.09 -12.52 2.11
CA ALA A 126 -4.85 -11.84 3.16
C ALA A 126 -4.94 -12.71 4.44
N ALA A 127 -5.24 -14.00 4.28
CA ALA A 127 -5.23 -14.94 5.39
C ALA A 127 -3.83 -15.07 6.03
N ALA A 128 -2.77 -15.08 5.22
CA ALA A 128 -1.39 -15.10 5.73
C ALA A 128 -1.03 -13.83 6.51
N LEU A 129 -1.47 -12.65 6.06
CA LEU A 129 -1.31 -11.37 6.76
C LEU A 129 -2.00 -11.41 8.12
N LEU A 130 -3.26 -11.82 8.17
CA LEU A 130 -4.02 -11.94 9.42
C LEU A 130 -3.36 -12.94 10.38
N THR A 131 -3.00 -14.12 9.88
CA THR A 131 -2.38 -15.16 10.70
C THR A 131 -1.02 -14.73 11.24
N SER A 132 -0.17 -14.11 10.41
CA SER A 132 1.14 -13.61 10.86
C SER A 132 1.01 -12.51 11.91
N SER A 133 0.05 -11.60 11.75
CA SER A 133 -0.23 -10.55 12.74
C SER A 133 -0.72 -11.14 14.07
N MET A 134 -1.63 -12.13 14.03
CA MET A 134 -2.12 -12.81 15.22
C MET A 134 -0.99 -13.57 15.94
N ILE A 135 -0.16 -14.32 15.21
CA ILE A 135 0.98 -15.05 15.79
C ILE A 135 1.95 -14.07 16.41
N TYR A 136 2.33 -13.02 15.68
CA TYR A 136 3.26 -12.00 16.18
C TYR A 136 2.74 -11.36 17.48
N SER A 137 1.51 -10.87 17.48
CA SER A 137 0.90 -10.22 18.65
C SER A 137 0.81 -11.15 19.86
N ASN A 138 0.44 -12.41 19.65
CA ASN A 138 0.42 -13.39 20.74
C ASN A 138 1.82 -13.65 21.32
N ILE A 139 2.84 -13.79 20.47
CA ILE A 139 4.23 -14.00 20.92
C ILE A 139 4.72 -12.78 21.73
N ILE A 140 4.53 -11.58 21.23
CA ILE A 140 4.98 -10.36 21.92
C ILE A 140 4.25 -10.20 23.26
N ASN A 141 2.93 -10.45 23.30
CA ASN A 141 2.14 -10.33 24.53
C ASN A 141 2.54 -11.32 25.64
N LEU A 142 3.27 -12.41 25.31
CA LEU A 142 3.87 -13.29 26.33
C LEU A 142 5.01 -12.60 27.08
N PHE A 143 5.70 -11.66 26.47
CA PHE A 143 6.86 -10.98 27.03
C PHE A 143 6.54 -9.56 27.51
N HIS A 144 5.70 -8.85 26.77
CA HIS A 144 5.31 -7.48 27.06
C HIS A 144 3.89 -7.23 26.53
N PRO A 145 2.89 -7.00 27.41
CA PRO A 145 1.54 -6.67 26.97
C PRO A 145 1.55 -5.42 26.09
N THR A 146 1.10 -5.54 24.86
CA THR A 146 0.99 -4.43 23.92
C THR A 146 -0.44 -3.94 23.82
N THR A 147 -0.60 -2.64 23.58
CA THR A 147 -1.86 -2.00 23.24
C THR A 147 -1.89 -1.58 21.77
N ALA A 148 -3.00 -1.10 21.30
CA ALA A 148 -3.09 -0.50 19.97
C ALA A 148 -2.15 0.72 19.92
N ASN A 149 -1.27 0.79 18.92
CA ASN A 149 -0.45 1.97 18.67
C ASN A 149 -1.30 3.16 18.18
N ASP A 150 -0.72 4.35 18.09
CA ASP A 150 -1.46 5.57 17.76
C ASP A 150 -2.20 5.47 16.41
N ASN A 151 -1.58 4.85 15.41
CA ASN A 151 -2.23 4.59 14.13
C ASN A 151 -3.48 3.71 14.29
N GLN A 152 -3.40 2.62 15.04
CA GLN A 152 -4.53 1.73 15.27
C GLN A 152 -5.60 2.38 16.16
N GLN A 153 -5.22 3.22 17.13
CA GLN A 153 -6.17 3.99 17.94
C GLN A 153 -6.99 4.96 17.07
N ALA A 154 -6.33 5.70 16.16
CA ALA A 154 -7.01 6.57 15.22
C ALA A 154 -7.97 5.79 14.31
N ILE A 155 -7.54 4.65 13.77
CA ILE A 155 -8.39 3.75 12.97
C ILE A 155 -9.61 3.29 13.78
N ASN A 156 -9.44 2.88 15.03
CA ASN A 156 -10.54 2.44 15.90
C ASN A 156 -11.54 3.58 16.15
N ALA A 157 -11.08 4.80 16.39
CA ALA A 157 -11.94 5.98 16.56
C ALA A 157 -12.78 6.28 15.30
N LEU A 158 -12.15 6.16 14.11
CA LEU A 158 -12.85 6.33 12.84
C LEU A 158 -13.91 5.26 12.61
N MET A 159 -13.61 3.99 12.88
CA MET A 159 -14.54 2.87 12.72
C MET A 159 -15.76 3.00 13.65
N ASN A 160 -15.55 3.52 14.86
CA ASN A 160 -16.63 3.74 15.83
C ASN A 160 -17.57 4.88 15.41
N SER A 161 -17.00 5.98 14.90
CA SER A 161 -17.77 7.20 14.58
C SER A 161 -18.32 7.21 13.14
N TYR A 162 -17.59 6.60 12.19
CA TYR A 162 -17.91 6.63 10.76
C TYR A 162 -17.74 5.24 10.10
N PRO A 163 -18.53 4.22 10.52
CA PRO A 163 -18.31 2.83 10.10
C PRO A 163 -18.35 2.63 8.57
N ILE A 164 -19.33 3.20 7.88
CA ILE A 164 -19.50 3.05 6.42
C ILE A 164 -18.34 3.73 5.67
N THR A 165 -18.01 4.96 6.06
CA THR A 165 -16.88 5.69 5.45
C THR A 165 -15.56 4.97 5.72
N SER A 166 -15.38 4.37 6.89
CA SER A 166 -14.21 3.58 7.24
C SER A 166 -14.07 2.30 6.39
N ILE A 167 -15.16 1.61 6.09
CA ILE A 167 -15.15 0.47 5.17
C ILE A 167 -14.60 0.91 3.80
N PHE A 168 -15.11 2.00 3.25
CA PHE A 168 -14.65 2.51 1.95
C PHE A 168 -13.20 3.00 2.01
N LEU A 169 -12.89 3.86 3.00
CA LEU A 169 -11.59 4.50 3.10
C LEU A 169 -10.48 3.53 3.50
N LEU A 170 -10.66 2.86 4.64
CA LEU A 170 -9.62 1.99 5.23
C LEU A 170 -9.63 0.59 4.60
N GLY A 171 -10.80 0.09 4.20
CA GLY A 171 -10.94 -1.23 3.59
C GLY A 171 -10.54 -1.29 2.12
N PHE A 172 -10.79 -0.22 1.35
CA PHE A 172 -10.56 -0.24 -0.10
C PHE A 172 -9.58 0.83 -0.58
N LEU A 173 -9.90 2.11 -0.37
CA LEU A 173 -9.19 3.22 -1.02
C LEU A 173 -7.75 3.34 -0.52
N GLY A 174 -7.55 3.26 0.80
CA GLY A 174 -6.23 3.28 1.42
C GLY A 174 -5.32 2.19 0.87
N PRO A 175 -5.70 0.90 0.97
CA PRO A 175 -4.94 -0.20 0.39
C PRO A 175 -4.56 -0.01 -1.08
N ILE A 176 -5.48 0.48 -1.92
CA ILE A 176 -5.19 0.73 -3.35
C ILE A 176 -4.10 1.80 -3.49
N VAL A 177 -4.25 2.95 -2.85
CA VAL A 177 -3.26 4.04 -2.91
C VAL A 177 -1.91 3.57 -2.39
N GLU A 178 -1.89 2.83 -1.30
CA GLU A 178 -0.66 2.31 -0.69
C GLU A 178 0.04 1.29 -1.60
N GLU A 179 -0.69 0.37 -2.25
CA GLU A 179 -0.07 -0.57 -3.17
C GLU A 179 0.54 0.13 -4.40
N PHE A 180 -0.13 1.16 -4.94
CA PHE A 180 0.45 1.94 -6.02
C PHE A 180 1.67 2.76 -5.55
N THR A 181 1.67 3.26 -4.34
CA THR A 181 2.78 4.00 -3.75
C THR A 181 4.00 3.09 -3.51
N TYR A 182 3.80 2.00 -2.76
CA TYR A 182 4.92 1.20 -2.25
C TYR A 182 5.33 0.07 -3.18
N ARG A 183 4.41 -0.56 -3.93
CA ARG A 183 4.76 -1.67 -4.83
C ARG A 183 5.01 -1.18 -6.25
N VAL A 184 4.09 -0.42 -6.83
CA VAL A 184 4.28 0.10 -8.18
C VAL A 184 5.32 1.23 -8.19
N GLY A 185 5.30 2.12 -7.21
CA GLY A 185 6.26 3.21 -7.07
C GLY A 185 7.60 2.74 -6.52
N LEU A 186 7.72 2.62 -5.21
CA LEU A 186 8.98 2.39 -4.48
C LEU A 186 9.65 1.07 -4.87
N TYR A 187 8.94 -0.07 -4.68
CA TYR A 187 9.53 -1.39 -4.93
C TYR A 187 9.98 -1.54 -6.37
N SER A 188 9.11 -1.23 -7.35
CA SER A 188 9.44 -1.40 -8.76
C SER A 188 10.61 -0.51 -9.21
N PHE A 189 10.75 0.69 -8.62
CA PHE A 189 11.90 1.55 -8.86
C PHE A 189 13.21 0.89 -8.39
N PHE A 190 13.29 0.51 -7.10
CA PHE A 190 14.49 -0.11 -6.54
C PHE A 190 14.74 -1.52 -7.09
N ARG A 191 13.70 -2.23 -7.52
CA ARG A 191 13.80 -3.54 -8.17
C ARG A 191 14.64 -3.51 -9.45
N ARG A 192 14.70 -2.36 -10.11
CA ARG A 192 15.58 -2.12 -11.26
C ARG A 192 17.06 -2.16 -10.88
N ILE A 193 17.40 -1.82 -9.64
CA ILE A 193 18.76 -1.76 -9.12
C ILE A 193 19.15 -3.10 -8.52
N ASN A 194 18.43 -3.50 -7.47
CA ASN A 194 18.69 -4.74 -6.74
C ASN A 194 17.41 -5.25 -6.07
N LYS A 195 17.13 -6.54 -6.21
CA LYS A 195 15.95 -7.18 -5.65
C LYS A 195 15.91 -7.11 -4.11
N TYR A 196 17.03 -7.43 -3.48
CA TYR A 196 17.09 -7.51 -2.00
C TYR A 196 16.99 -6.13 -1.38
N ALA A 197 17.64 -5.13 -1.97
CA ALA A 197 17.52 -3.74 -1.55
C ALA A 197 16.08 -3.22 -1.71
N ALA A 198 15.39 -3.59 -2.81
CA ALA A 198 14.00 -3.24 -3.03
C ALA A 198 13.09 -3.82 -1.94
N TYR A 199 13.27 -5.10 -1.58
CA TYR A 199 12.53 -5.71 -0.46
C TYR A 199 12.82 -4.99 0.86
N ALA A 200 14.10 -4.82 1.21
CA ALA A 200 14.50 -4.20 2.48
C ALA A 200 13.95 -2.78 2.62
N LEU A 201 14.12 -1.94 1.59
CA LEU A 201 13.61 -0.56 1.62
C LEU A 201 12.08 -0.52 1.70
N THR A 202 11.39 -1.36 0.92
CA THR A 202 9.93 -1.34 0.91
C THR A 202 9.34 -1.78 2.24
N LEU A 203 9.86 -2.85 2.87
CA LEU A 203 9.36 -3.31 4.16
C LEU A 203 9.66 -2.32 5.29
N VAL A 204 10.86 -1.72 5.30
CA VAL A 204 11.24 -0.73 6.32
C VAL A 204 10.40 0.53 6.20
N ILE A 205 10.30 1.10 4.98
CA ILE A 205 9.50 2.31 4.76
C ILE A 205 8.02 2.05 5.05
N PHE A 206 7.49 0.90 4.64
CA PHE A 206 6.10 0.53 4.94
C PHE A 206 5.83 0.38 6.45
N GLY A 207 6.80 -0.12 7.21
CA GLY A 207 6.70 -0.13 8.67
C GLY A 207 6.73 1.28 9.27
N LEU A 208 7.70 2.10 8.83
CA LEU A 208 7.95 3.42 9.39
C LEU A 208 6.81 4.43 9.16
N ILE A 209 6.04 4.30 8.10
CA ILE A 209 4.86 5.17 7.87
C ILE A 209 3.72 4.95 8.87
N HIS A 210 3.75 3.83 9.60
CA HIS A 210 2.78 3.49 10.64
C HIS A 210 3.33 3.74 12.06
N PHE A 211 4.54 4.28 12.16
CA PHE A 211 5.27 4.50 13.40
C PHE A 211 5.17 5.97 13.84
N ASN A 212 4.75 6.22 15.08
CA ASN A 212 4.76 7.57 15.63
C ASN A 212 6.15 7.91 16.22
N PHE A 213 6.93 8.71 15.49
CA PHE A 213 8.25 9.19 15.94
C PHE A 213 8.21 10.16 17.13
N PHE A 214 7.04 10.67 17.49
CA PHE A 214 6.85 11.62 18.58
C PHE A 214 6.33 10.97 19.86
N ALA A 215 6.05 9.67 19.84
CA ALA A 215 5.66 8.90 21.02
C ALA A 215 6.75 8.96 22.09
N LYS A 216 6.38 8.86 23.37
CA LYS A 216 7.31 8.94 24.51
C LYS A 216 6.97 7.89 25.55
N GLY A 217 7.97 7.51 26.34
CA GLY A 217 7.78 6.55 27.43
C GLY A 217 7.24 5.21 26.94
N ASP A 218 6.19 4.72 27.59
CA ASP A 218 5.57 3.43 27.29
C ASP A 218 4.93 3.40 25.88
N ASP A 219 4.44 4.53 25.38
CA ASP A 219 3.91 4.64 24.02
C ASP A 219 5.01 4.40 22.98
N MET A 220 6.23 4.90 23.19
CA MET A 220 7.37 4.64 22.31
C MET A 220 7.74 3.15 22.33
N ILE A 221 7.71 2.49 23.47
CA ILE A 221 7.95 1.04 23.56
C ILE A 221 6.86 0.30 22.78
N ASN A 222 5.61 0.70 22.94
CA ASN A 222 4.48 0.11 22.20
C ASN A 222 4.61 0.31 20.69
N GLU A 223 5.02 1.49 20.21
CA GLU A 223 5.32 1.75 18.79
C GLU A 223 6.44 0.82 18.28
N LEU A 224 7.55 0.69 19.02
CA LEU A 224 8.67 -0.18 18.67
C LEU A 224 8.26 -1.66 18.59
N LEU A 225 7.40 -2.10 19.51
CA LEU A 225 6.90 -3.48 19.53
C LEU A 225 5.88 -3.76 18.41
N ASN A 226 5.15 -2.75 17.93
CA ASN A 226 4.23 -2.91 16.81
C ASN A 226 4.93 -2.79 15.43
N LEU A 227 6.06 -2.11 15.33
CA LEU A 227 6.78 -1.87 14.09
C LEU A 227 7.08 -3.14 13.27
N PRO A 228 7.61 -4.25 13.86
CA PRO A 228 7.89 -5.47 13.10
C PRO A 228 6.63 -6.09 12.47
N ASN A 229 5.45 -5.94 13.06
CA ASN A 229 4.19 -6.44 12.49
C ASN A 229 3.86 -5.74 11.17
N TYR A 230 4.04 -4.42 11.09
CA TYR A 230 3.90 -3.66 9.85
C TYR A 230 4.98 -4.02 8.83
N MET A 231 6.23 -4.27 9.27
CA MET A 231 7.30 -4.72 8.39
C MET A 231 7.02 -6.11 7.79
N ILE A 232 6.49 -7.05 8.58
CA ILE A 232 6.06 -8.38 8.11
C ILE A 232 4.96 -8.23 7.06
N SER A 233 3.99 -7.36 7.31
CA SER A 233 2.92 -7.05 6.33
C SER A 233 3.49 -6.45 5.05
N GLY A 234 4.42 -5.50 5.17
CA GLY A 234 5.16 -4.92 4.05
C GLY A 234 5.88 -5.97 3.21
N PHE A 235 6.53 -6.95 3.86
CA PHE A 235 7.20 -8.06 3.20
C PHE A 235 6.22 -8.97 2.46
N LEU A 236 5.15 -9.43 3.10
CA LEU A 236 4.17 -10.35 2.50
C LEU A 236 3.46 -9.71 1.29
N LEU A 237 3.07 -8.44 1.38
CA LEU A 237 2.47 -7.72 0.27
C LEU A 237 3.46 -7.50 -0.88
N THR A 238 4.74 -7.24 -0.58
CA THR A 238 5.79 -7.15 -1.61
C THR A 238 6.03 -8.50 -2.28
N LEU A 239 6.00 -9.60 -1.52
CA LEU A 239 6.09 -10.95 -2.05
C LEU A 239 4.91 -11.28 -2.96
N ALA A 240 3.69 -10.93 -2.56
CA ALA A 240 2.48 -11.07 -3.38
C ALA A 240 2.62 -10.31 -4.71
N TYR A 241 3.11 -9.07 -4.66
CA TYR A 241 3.36 -8.25 -5.85
C TYR A 241 4.43 -8.86 -6.77
N GLU A 242 5.61 -9.19 -6.25
CA GLU A 242 6.72 -9.75 -7.03
C GLU A 242 6.33 -11.06 -7.72
N LYS A 243 5.59 -11.94 -7.03
CA LYS A 243 5.26 -13.28 -7.53
C LYS A 243 4.00 -13.34 -8.38
N PHE A 244 2.98 -12.52 -8.06
CA PHE A 244 1.64 -12.67 -8.62
C PHE A 244 1.07 -11.35 -9.16
N GLY A 245 1.77 -10.23 -9.01
CA GLY A 245 1.42 -8.93 -9.56
C GLY A 245 0.52 -8.08 -8.70
N ILE A 246 0.19 -6.89 -9.23
CA ILE A 246 -0.53 -5.85 -8.49
C ILE A 246 -1.92 -6.31 -8.03
N THR A 247 -2.64 -7.09 -8.83
CA THR A 247 -3.96 -7.62 -8.46
C THR A 247 -3.88 -8.45 -7.19
N CYS A 248 -2.87 -9.33 -7.08
CA CYS A 248 -2.69 -10.17 -5.90
C CYS A 248 -2.39 -9.32 -4.65
N ALA A 249 -1.47 -8.35 -4.76
CA ALA A 249 -1.09 -7.49 -3.64
C ALA A 249 -2.28 -6.62 -3.17
N VAL A 250 -3.00 -5.99 -4.10
CA VAL A 250 -4.20 -5.19 -3.78
C VAL A 250 -5.28 -6.05 -3.14
N THR A 251 -5.55 -7.25 -3.67
CA THR A 251 -6.55 -8.17 -3.09
C THR A 251 -6.16 -8.61 -1.69
N ALA A 252 -4.88 -8.93 -1.47
CA ALA A 252 -4.37 -9.31 -0.16
C ALA A 252 -4.52 -8.19 0.86
N HIS A 253 -4.17 -6.97 0.49
CA HIS A 253 -4.23 -5.80 1.36
C HIS A 253 -5.68 -5.41 1.67
N ILE A 254 -6.54 -5.32 0.65
CA ILE A 254 -7.99 -5.09 0.83
C ILE A 254 -8.59 -6.16 1.73
N GLY A 255 -8.30 -7.45 1.48
CA GLY A 255 -8.85 -8.55 2.26
C GLY A 255 -8.46 -8.49 3.73
N ASN A 256 -7.18 -8.19 4.02
CA ASN A 256 -6.67 -7.98 5.38
C ASN A 256 -7.37 -6.81 6.09
N ASN A 257 -7.40 -5.65 5.45
CA ASN A 257 -7.96 -4.43 6.05
C ASN A 257 -9.48 -4.53 6.20
N LEU A 258 -10.17 -5.04 5.19
CA LEU A 258 -11.62 -5.18 5.22
C LEU A 258 -12.07 -6.15 6.31
N TYR A 259 -11.36 -7.27 6.50
CA TYR A 259 -11.61 -8.18 7.61
C TYR A 259 -11.50 -7.43 8.96
N GLY A 260 -10.40 -6.71 9.20
CA GLY A 260 -10.19 -5.95 10.44
C GLY A 260 -11.29 -4.91 10.69
N VAL A 261 -11.60 -4.12 9.65
CA VAL A 261 -12.65 -3.08 9.73
C VAL A 261 -14.02 -3.68 10.01
N VAL A 262 -14.44 -4.69 9.24
CA VAL A 262 -15.79 -5.30 9.39
C VAL A 262 -15.93 -6.01 10.73
N VAL A 263 -14.93 -6.80 11.14
CA VAL A 263 -14.97 -7.51 12.43
C VAL A 263 -15.04 -6.52 13.60
N THR A 264 -14.26 -5.44 13.57
CA THR A 264 -14.30 -4.42 14.63
C THR A 264 -15.65 -3.71 14.69
N ILE A 265 -16.22 -3.33 13.56
CA ILE A 265 -17.55 -2.70 13.50
C ILE A 265 -18.61 -3.64 14.05
N LEU A 266 -18.63 -4.91 13.61
CA LEU A 266 -19.60 -5.90 14.09
C LEU A 266 -19.45 -6.17 15.59
N TYR A 267 -18.22 -6.26 16.09
CA TYR A 267 -17.96 -6.42 17.53
C TYR A 267 -18.50 -5.23 18.33
N ASN A 268 -18.28 -4.00 17.88
CA ASN A 268 -18.74 -2.80 18.57
C ASN A 268 -20.26 -2.68 18.56
N LEU A 269 -20.91 -3.01 17.43
CA LEU A 269 -22.39 -3.06 17.35
C LEU A 269 -22.96 -4.12 18.30
N PHE A 270 -22.37 -5.31 18.34
CA PHE A 270 -22.78 -6.37 19.24
C PHE A 270 -22.63 -5.96 20.71
N LYS A 271 -21.49 -5.33 21.06
CA LYS A 271 -21.25 -4.84 22.44
C LYS A 271 -22.28 -3.78 22.86
N GLN A 272 -22.67 -2.87 21.96
CA GLN A 272 -23.72 -1.89 22.23
C GLN A 272 -25.09 -2.54 22.43
N TYR A 273 -25.39 -3.61 21.68
CA TYR A 273 -26.67 -4.30 21.78
C TYR A 273 -26.81 -5.17 23.03
N VAL A 274 -25.72 -5.84 23.47
CA VAL A 274 -25.74 -6.78 24.61
C VAL A 274 -25.36 -6.10 25.92
N GLY A 275 -24.62 -4.97 25.88
CA GLY A 275 -24.15 -4.24 27.06
C GLY A 275 -25.06 -3.08 27.51
N GLY A 276 -26.18 -2.82 26.82
CA GLY A 276 -27.28 -1.95 27.25
C GLY A 276 -28.34 -2.77 27.94
#